data_1dc03146d067a36b73d48a3f9fc760cd
#
_entry.id   1dc03146d067a36b73d48a3f9fc760cd
#
_cell.length_a   1.000
_cell.length_b   1.000
_cell.length_c   1.000
_cell.angle_alpha   90.00
_cell.angle_beta   90.00
_cell.angle_gamma   90.00
#
_symmetry.space_group_name_H-M   'P 1'
#
loop_
_entity.id
_entity.type
_entity.pdbx_description
1 polymer ?
#
loop_
_entity_poly.entity_id
_entity_poly.type
_entity_poly.pdbx_seq_one_letter_code
_entity_poly.pdbx_strand_id
1 'polypeptide(L)'
;TMMLSLAAGITVSISGNKLLFKNADGIEIGSKTLSDAEVKKIGDVLDEGLDINFVSEDLNNILKNKGVTLEEFNALRLRDVSTLSEEERVMLRKIGEQLTEDERLKLIGKSTWDKIVNSISSEDRKKIQGWKFTPSDELYIKYKEIYDNPKYYNQKTGEIHWPPNDGFKEGSKCKKVIPTDTLFKRYGANNGEFLGNSVDSFESRALAPHSEGAEIHYYQLVEDYEFTTGKAAPWFGSEGGAQQYVVYKPDGSKYTIKELEETGIIEDVTELVNKGEIVIE
;
A
#
# COMPACT_ATOMS: atom_id res chain seq x y z
N THR A 1 -36.96 3.55 -10.19
CA THR A 1 -37.39 2.61 -9.16
C THR A 1 -36.63 1.32 -9.37
N MET A 2 -35.87 0.91 -8.37
CA MET A 2 -35.07 -0.31 -8.40
C MET A 2 -35.80 -1.40 -7.65
N MET A 3 -35.92 -2.60 -8.24
CA MET A 3 -36.57 -3.74 -7.61
C MET A 3 -35.54 -4.81 -7.25
N LEU A 4 -35.52 -5.20 -6.00
CA LEU A 4 -34.76 -6.34 -5.48
C LEU A 4 -35.76 -7.47 -5.15
N SER A 5 -35.53 -8.67 -5.66
CA SER A 5 -36.40 -9.84 -5.36
C SER A 5 -35.76 -10.64 -4.24
N LEU A 6 -36.46 -10.78 -3.11
CA LEU A 6 -36.07 -11.64 -2.00
C LEU A 6 -36.65 -13.05 -2.20
N ALA A 7 -35.90 -14.07 -1.78
CA ALA A 7 -36.38 -15.43 -1.72
C ALA A 7 -37.67 -15.46 -0.88
N ALA A 8 -38.74 -16.08 -1.41
CA ALA A 8 -40.10 -16.14 -0.87
C ALA A 8 -41.13 -15.15 -1.49
N GLY A 9 -40.86 -14.61 -2.71
CA GLY A 9 -41.84 -13.80 -3.43
C GLY A 9 -42.05 -12.40 -2.86
N ILE A 10 -41.09 -11.89 -2.09
CA ILE A 10 -41.08 -10.52 -1.61
C ILE A 10 -40.15 -9.70 -2.51
N THR A 11 -40.65 -8.62 -3.09
CA THR A 11 -39.87 -7.62 -3.81
C THR A 11 -39.66 -6.41 -2.93
N VAL A 12 -38.43 -5.88 -2.97
CA VAL A 12 -38.08 -4.66 -2.28
C VAL A 12 -37.78 -3.58 -3.33
N SER A 13 -38.40 -2.44 -3.16
CA SER A 13 -38.12 -1.29 -4.02
C SER A 13 -37.81 -0.06 -3.18
N ILE A 14 -36.96 0.82 -3.72
CA ILE A 14 -36.63 2.10 -3.07
C ILE A 14 -37.35 3.22 -3.82
N SER A 15 -38.07 4.05 -3.08
CA SER A 15 -38.70 5.25 -3.60
C SER A 15 -38.33 6.44 -2.71
N GLY A 16 -37.43 7.29 -3.20
CA GLY A 16 -36.82 8.36 -2.40
C GLY A 16 -36.03 7.76 -1.22
N ASN A 17 -36.40 8.11 -0.01
CA ASN A 17 -35.81 7.57 1.23
C ASN A 17 -36.65 6.44 1.88
N LYS A 18 -37.59 5.83 1.16
CA LYS A 18 -38.42 4.72 1.67
C LYS A 18 -38.05 3.42 0.99
N LEU A 19 -37.83 2.41 1.80
CA LEU A 19 -37.75 1.02 1.41
C LEU A 19 -39.16 0.44 1.46
N LEU A 20 -39.68 -0.05 0.32
CA LEU A 20 -41.02 -0.61 0.18
C LEU A 20 -40.90 -2.12 -0.01
N PHE A 21 -41.61 -2.88 0.83
CA PHE A 21 -41.70 -4.31 0.72
C PHE A 21 -43.04 -4.67 0.04
N LYS A 22 -42.97 -5.47 -1.03
CA LYS A 22 -44.15 -5.92 -1.79
C LYS A 22 -44.17 -7.43 -1.85
N ASN A 23 -45.37 -8.00 -1.77
CA ASN A 23 -45.58 -9.44 -2.00
C ASN A 23 -45.44 -9.79 -3.49
N ALA A 24 -45.63 -11.08 -3.82
CA ALA A 24 -45.58 -11.60 -5.19
C ALA A 24 -46.60 -10.94 -6.13
N ASP A 25 -47.72 -10.45 -5.60
CA ASP A 25 -48.75 -9.73 -6.36
C ASP A 25 -48.43 -8.22 -6.52
N GLY A 26 -47.30 -7.77 -6.02
CA GLY A 26 -46.88 -6.36 -6.08
C GLY A 26 -47.55 -5.45 -5.06
N ILE A 27 -48.30 -6.03 -4.09
CA ILE A 27 -48.98 -5.27 -3.04
C ILE A 27 -47.97 -4.93 -1.94
N GLU A 28 -47.94 -3.65 -1.53
CA GLU A 28 -47.12 -3.18 -0.44
C GLU A 28 -47.55 -3.83 0.88
N ILE A 29 -46.62 -4.56 1.49
CA ILE A 29 -46.83 -5.28 2.78
C ILE A 29 -46.08 -4.60 3.93
N GLY A 30 -45.26 -3.61 3.63
CA GLY A 30 -44.56 -2.82 4.63
C GLY A 30 -43.63 -1.78 4.00
N SER A 31 -43.21 -0.83 4.81
CA SER A 31 -42.21 0.15 4.41
C SER A 31 -41.31 0.56 5.58
N LYS A 32 -40.08 0.92 5.30
CA LYS A 32 -39.13 1.50 6.25
C LYS A 32 -38.59 2.82 5.69
N THR A 33 -38.66 3.89 6.48
CA THR A 33 -37.96 5.14 6.13
C THR A 33 -36.50 4.97 6.45
N LEU A 34 -35.64 5.27 5.48
CA LEU A 34 -34.19 5.18 5.58
C LEU A 34 -33.63 6.58 5.92
N SER A 35 -32.59 6.61 6.71
CA SER A 35 -31.76 7.80 6.87
C SER A 35 -30.93 8.05 5.59
N ASP A 36 -30.42 9.27 5.41
CA ASP A 36 -29.56 9.62 4.27
C ASP A 36 -28.31 8.74 4.20
N ALA A 37 -27.78 8.34 5.36
CA ALA A 37 -26.64 7.43 5.45
C ALA A 37 -27.01 6.00 4.98
N GLU A 38 -28.20 5.50 5.30
CA GLU A 38 -28.68 4.20 4.82
C GLU A 38 -28.99 4.23 3.31
N VAL A 39 -29.56 5.34 2.79
CA VAL A 39 -29.83 5.54 1.35
C VAL A 39 -28.51 5.53 0.58
N LYS A 40 -27.50 6.29 1.06
CA LYS A 40 -26.18 6.32 0.46
C LYS A 40 -25.54 4.93 0.44
N LYS A 41 -25.58 4.23 1.57
CA LYS A 41 -25.00 2.89 1.70
C LYS A 41 -25.63 1.86 0.75
N ILE A 42 -26.95 1.92 0.54
CA ILE A 42 -27.62 1.05 -0.43
C ILE A 42 -27.22 1.44 -1.85
N GLY A 43 -27.05 2.75 -2.14
CA GLY A 43 -26.52 3.22 -3.41
C GLY A 43 -25.10 2.68 -3.66
N ASP A 44 -24.22 2.79 -2.69
CA ASP A 44 -22.85 2.28 -2.77
C ASP A 44 -22.82 0.75 -3.03
N VAL A 45 -23.67 -0.01 -2.34
CA VAL A 45 -23.81 -1.48 -2.53
C VAL A 45 -24.26 -1.81 -3.95
N LEU A 46 -25.17 -1.04 -4.51
CA LEU A 46 -25.70 -1.26 -5.86
C LEU A 46 -24.73 -0.83 -6.95
N ASP A 47 -24.00 0.26 -6.73
CA ASP A 47 -22.97 0.76 -7.66
C ASP A 47 -21.76 -0.19 -7.71
N GLU A 48 -21.45 -0.91 -6.62
CA GLU A 48 -20.43 -1.96 -6.59
C GLU A 48 -20.88 -3.29 -7.22
N GLY A 49 -22.14 -3.42 -7.66
CA GLY A 49 -22.67 -4.65 -8.27
C GLY A 49 -22.85 -5.81 -7.30
N LEU A 50 -23.00 -5.53 -5.99
CA LEU A 50 -23.21 -6.55 -4.98
C LEU A 50 -24.55 -7.25 -5.17
N ASP A 51 -24.52 -8.58 -5.21
CA ASP A 51 -25.73 -9.41 -5.22
C ASP A 51 -26.06 -9.87 -3.80
N ILE A 52 -27.03 -9.20 -3.17
CA ILE A 52 -27.46 -9.53 -1.81
C ILE A 52 -28.22 -10.86 -1.72
N ASN A 53 -28.68 -11.39 -2.85
CA ASN A 53 -29.38 -12.65 -2.95
C ASN A 53 -28.50 -13.80 -3.47
N PHE A 54 -27.24 -13.48 -3.86
CA PHE A 54 -26.34 -14.50 -4.36
C PHE A 54 -25.95 -15.46 -3.23
N VAL A 55 -26.26 -16.72 -3.42
CA VAL A 55 -25.86 -17.82 -2.54
C VAL A 55 -25.37 -18.96 -3.42
N SER A 56 -24.07 -19.22 -3.38
CA SER A 56 -23.49 -20.40 -4.04
C SER A 56 -23.45 -21.59 -3.07
N GLU A 57 -23.37 -22.80 -3.63
CA GLU A 57 -23.15 -24.00 -2.83
C GLU A 57 -21.81 -23.92 -2.07
N ASP A 58 -20.80 -23.35 -2.70
CA ASP A 58 -19.49 -23.12 -2.11
C ASP A 58 -19.57 -22.17 -0.92
N LEU A 59 -20.30 -21.06 -1.02
CA LEU A 59 -20.52 -20.14 0.10
C LEU A 59 -21.15 -20.87 1.28
N ASN A 60 -22.21 -21.65 1.05
CA ASN A 60 -22.88 -22.40 2.11
C ASN A 60 -21.94 -23.38 2.81
N ASN A 61 -21.08 -24.07 2.05
CA ASN A 61 -20.09 -24.98 2.60
C ASN A 61 -19.02 -24.23 3.42
N ILE A 62 -18.53 -23.08 2.93
CA ILE A 62 -17.57 -22.24 3.63
C ILE A 62 -18.17 -21.75 4.96
N LEU A 63 -19.39 -21.21 4.94
CA LEU A 63 -20.06 -20.70 6.13
C LEU A 63 -20.29 -21.81 7.17
N LYS A 64 -20.78 -22.97 6.73
CA LYS A 64 -20.97 -24.14 7.61
C LYS A 64 -19.66 -24.58 8.27
N ASN A 65 -18.57 -24.63 7.51
CA ASN A 65 -17.26 -25.00 8.02
C ASN A 65 -16.70 -23.98 9.03
N LYS A 66 -17.13 -22.73 8.95
CA LYS A 66 -16.74 -21.64 9.88
C LYS A 66 -17.72 -21.49 11.05
N GLY A 67 -18.84 -22.20 11.06
CA GLY A 67 -19.88 -22.05 12.08
C GLY A 67 -20.58 -20.68 12.00
N VAL A 68 -20.68 -20.09 10.81
CA VAL A 68 -21.30 -18.80 10.55
C VAL A 68 -22.58 -19.02 9.76
N THR A 69 -23.66 -18.38 10.17
CA THR A 69 -24.92 -18.41 9.42
C THR A 69 -24.87 -17.42 8.25
N LEU A 70 -25.73 -17.64 7.25
CA LEU A 70 -25.86 -16.69 6.13
C LEU A 70 -26.31 -15.30 6.61
N GLU A 71 -27.15 -15.24 7.64
CA GLU A 71 -27.62 -14.00 8.25
C GLU A 71 -26.46 -13.24 8.90
N GLU A 72 -25.63 -13.92 9.70
CA GLU A 72 -24.43 -13.33 10.31
C GLU A 72 -23.44 -12.86 9.25
N PHE A 73 -23.18 -13.64 8.22
CA PHE A 73 -22.34 -13.23 7.10
C PHE A 73 -22.85 -11.97 6.41
N ASN A 74 -24.15 -11.92 6.10
CA ASN A 74 -24.79 -10.75 5.49
C ASN A 74 -24.72 -9.52 6.41
N ALA A 75 -24.88 -9.70 7.71
CA ALA A 75 -24.72 -8.63 8.69
C ALA A 75 -23.29 -8.08 8.71
N LEU A 76 -22.29 -8.93 8.53
CA LEU A 76 -20.87 -8.51 8.48
C LEU A 76 -20.53 -7.80 7.18
N ARG A 77 -20.81 -8.41 6.03
CA ARG A 77 -20.39 -7.89 4.71
C ARG A 77 -21.05 -6.57 4.30
N LEU A 78 -22.23 -6.27 4.87
CA LEU A 78 -22.98 -5.05 4.59
C LEU A 78 -22.68 -3.91 5.56
N ARG A 79 -21.85 -4.12 6.59
CA ARG A 79 -21.42 -3.06 7.50
C ARG A 79 -20.19 -2.35 6.98
N ASP A 80 -20.04 -1.08 7.37
CA ASP A 80 -18.80 -0.36 7.12
C ASP A 80 -17.63 -1.06 7.84
N VAL A 81 -16.54 -1.31 7.11
CA VAL A 81 -15.36 -2.02 7.64
C VAL A 81 -14.78 -1.35 8.88
N SER A 82 -14.87 -0.01 8.98
CA SER A 82 -14.41 0.74 10.15
C SER A 82 -15.21 0.44 11.42
N THR A 83 -16.43 -0.07 11.30
CA THR A 83 -17.32 -0.41 12.42
C THR A 83 -17.22 -1.88 12.83
N LEU A 84 -16.50 -2.70 12.06
CA LEU A 84 -16.29 -4.12 12.39
C LEU A 84 -15.21 -4.25 13.47
N SER A 85 -15.43 -5.19 14.40
CA SER A 85 -14.37 -5.61 15.32
C SER A 85 -13.24 -6.31 14.55
N GLU A 86 -12.12 -6.55 15.20
CA GLU A 86 -11.02 -7.27 14.57
C GLU A 86 -11.41 -8.71 14.24
N GLU A 87 -12.08 -9.39 15.15
CA GLU A 87 -12.57 -10.76 14.97
C GLU A 87 -13.55 -10.84 13.79
N GLU A 88 -14.44 -9.86 13.66
CA GLU A 88 -15.37 -9.74 12.53
C GLU A 88 -14.64 -9.52 11.20
N ARG A 89 -13.62 -8.65 11.16
CA ARG A 89 -12.79 -8.44 9.96
C ARG A 89 -12.02 -9.70 9.57
N VAL A 90 -11.39 -10.36 10.56
CA VAL A 90 -10.66 -11.62 10.35
C VAL A 90 -11.62 -12.72 9.83
N MET A 91 -12.84 -12.80 10.37
CA MET A 91 -13.85 -13.76 9.90
C MET A 91 -14.23 -13.48 8.46
N LEU A 92 -14.57 -12.24 8.12
CA LEU A 92 -14.96 -11.84 6.77
C LEU A 92 -13.81 -12.06 5.77
N ARG A 93 -12.56 -11.78 6.17
CA ARG A 93 -11.37 -12.08 5.38
C ARG A 93 -11.22 -13.59 5.12
N LYS A 94 -11.29 -14.42 6.16
CA LYS A 94 -11.17 -15.88 6.02
C LYS A 94 -12.25 -16.51 5.16
N ILE A 95 -13.46 -15.93 5.13
CA ILE A 95 -14.52 -16.33 4.20
C ILE A 95 -14.16 -15.91 2.79
N GLY A 96 -13.80 -14.65 2.59
CA GLY A 96 -13.47 -14.09 1.27
C GLY A 96 -12.24 -14.74 0.61
N GLU A 97 -11.26 -15.19 1.39
CA GLU A 97 -10.08 -15.92 0.87
C GLU A 97 -10.43 -17.30 0.26
N GLN A 98 -11.56 -17.89 0.66
CA GLN A 98 -12.03 -19.18 0.13
C GLN A 98 -12.99 -19.04 -1.06
N LEU A 99 -13.47 -17.82 -1.33
CA LEU A 99 -14.30 -17.50 -2.48
C LEU A 99 -13.44 -17.28 -3.73
N THR A 100 -13.99 -17.57 -4.89
CA THR A 100 -13.41 -17.13 -6.16
C THR A 100 -13.42 -15.59 -6.23
N GLU A 101 -12.62 -15.01 -7.11
CA GLU A 101 -12.58 -13.55 -7.29
C GLU A 101 -13.97 -13.01 -7.66
N ASP A 102 -14.67 -13.69 -8.57
CA ASP A 102 -16.00 -13.30 -9.04
C ASP A 102 -17.06 -13.34 -7.93
N GLU A 103 -17.05 -14.40 -7.11
CA GLU A 103 -17.93 -14.52 -5.95
C GLU A 103 -17.62 -13.45 -4.90
N ARG A 104 -16.34 -13.19 -4.66
CA ARG A 104 -15.87 -12.19 -3.71
C ARG A 104 -16.32 -10.78 -4.09
N LEU A 105 -16.20 -10.44 -5.39
CA LEU A 105 -16.70 -9.17 -5.90
C LEU A 105 -18.22 -9.04 -5.74
N LYS A 106 -18.98 -10.08 -6.03
CA LYS A 106 -20.45 -10.10 -5.89
C LYS A 106 -20.94 -10.09 -4.44
N LEU A 107 -20.20 -10.77 -3.55
CA LEU A 107 -20.62 -10.96 -2.16
C LEU A 107 -20.10 -9.89 -1.20
N ILE A 108 -18.86 -9.46 -1.36
CA ILE A 108 -18.19 -8.54 -0.44
C ILE A 108 -18.00 -7.16 -1.08
N GLY A 109 -17.77 -7.13 -2.39
CA GLY A 109 -17.44 -5.93 -3.14
C GLY A 109 -15.96 -5.57 -3.08
N LYS A 110 -15.47 -4.94 -4.15
CA LYS A 110 -14.05 -4.61 -4.29
C LYS A 110 -13.57 -3.66 -3.18
N SER A 111 -14.30 -2.55 -2.95
CA SER A 111 -13.91 -1.55 -1.97
C SER A 111 -13.85 -2.11 -0.54
N THR A 112 -14.85 -2.91 -0.16
CA THR A 112 -14.88 -3.58 1.16
C THR A 112 -13.75 -4.58 1.29
N TRP A 113 -13.51 -5.38 0.26
CA TRP A 113 -12.42 -6.35 0.26
C TRP A 113 -11.05 -5.69 0.38
N ASP A 114 -10.79 -4.65 -0.41
CA ASP A 114 -9.55 -3.90 -0.36
C ASP A 114 -9.29 -3.33 1.05
N LYS A 115 -10.31 -2.79 1.70
CA LYS A 115 -10.20 -2.33 3.10
C LYS A 115 -9.92 -3.45 4.11
N ILE A 116 -10.51 -4.63 3.91
CA ILE A 116 -10.31 -5.78 4.78
C ILE A 116 -8.89 -6.34 4.66
N VAL A 117 -8.42 -6.53 3.43
CA VAL A 117 -7.07 -7.08 3.20
C VAL A 117 -5.96 -6.09 3.51
N ASN A 118 -6.25 -4.80 3.45
CA ASN A 118 -5.31 -3.72 3.76
C ASN A 118 -5.37 -3.25 5.22
N SER A 119 -6.07 -3.95 6.11
CA SER A 119 -6.05 -3.68 7.54
C SER A 119 -5.02 -4.55 8.26
N ILE A 120 -4.21 -3.95 9.13
CA ILE A 120 -3.31 -4.70 10.02
C ILE A 120 -4.05 -5.19 11.28
N SER A 121 -3.56 -6.27 11.89
CA SER A 121 -4.09 -6.76 13.15
C SER A 121 -3.85 -5.77 14.30
N SER A 122 -4.67 -5.81 15.35
CA SER A 122 -4.42 -4.97 16.54
C SER A 122 -3.15 -5.37 17.28
N GLU A 123 -2.69 -6.61 17.15
CA GLU A 123 -1.40 -7.06 17.68
C GLU A 123 -0.25 -6.39 16.93
N ASP A 124 -0.27 -6.43 15.59
CA ASP A 124 0.72 -5.76 14.76
C ASP A 124 0.70 -4.24 14.99
N ARG A 125 -0.48 -3.65 15.11
CA ARG A 125 -0.63 -2.22 15.40
C ARG A 125 0.00 -1.86 16.75
N LYS A 126 -0.22 -2.64 17.79
CA LYS A 126 0.41 -2.45 19.11
C LYS A 126 1.93 -2.59 19.03
N LYS A 127 2.41 -3.54 18.24
CA LYS A 127 3.84 -3.78 18.01
C LYS A 127 4.52 -2.57 17.40
N ILE A 128 3.95 -2.02 16.32
CA ILE A 128 4.55 -0.88 15.60
C ILE A 128 4.19 0.48 16.19
N GLN A 129 3.23 0.51 17.12
CA GLN A 129 2.86 1.75 17.83
C GLN A 129 4.05 2.27 18.63
N GLY A 130 4.43 3.51 18.34
CA GLY A 130 5.59 4.14 18.99
C GLY A 130 6.94 3.80 18.34
N TRP A 131 6.97 3.09 17.24
CA TRP A 131 8.18 2.96 16.45
C TRP A 131 8.63 4.34 15.95
N LYS A 132 9.93 4.55 15.89
CA LYS A 132 10.53 5.81 15.39
C LYS A 132 10.07 6.17 13.98
N PHE A 133 9.86 5.15 13.14
CA PHE A 133 9.32 5.25 11.79
C PHE A 133 8.15 4.28 11.63
N THR A 134 7.01 4.64 12.23
CA THR A 134 5.79 3.83 12.12
C THR A 134 5.34 3.80 10.67
N PRO A 135 5.30 2.62 10.01
CA PRO A 135 4.81 2.51 8.64
C PRO A 135 3.30 2.76 8.57
N SER A 136 2.80 3.16 7.40
CA SER A 136 1.37 3.07 7.11
C SER A 136 0.92 1.61 7.08
N ASP A 137 -0.37 1.38 7.27
CA ASP A 137 -0.93 0.03 7.20
C ASP A 137 -0.60 -0.67 5.87
N GLU A 138 -0.72 0.06 4.77
CA GLU A 138 -0.41 -0.45 3.43
C GLU A 138 1.05 -0.88 3.29
N LEU A 139 1.98 -0.05 3.74
CA LEU A 139 3.40 -0.38 3.71
C LEU A 139 3.73 -1.56 4.63
N TYR A 140 3.13 -1.57 5.83
CA TYR A 140 3.38 -2.67 6.76
C TYR A 140 2.89 -4.01 6.20
N ILE A 141 1.72 -4.06 5.59
CA ILE A 141 1.17 -5.27 4.97
C ILE A 141 2.04 -5.71 3.80
N LYS A 142 2.39 -4.78 2.91
CA LYS A 142 3.20 -5.07 1.72
C LYS A 142 4.57 -5.61 2.09
N TYR A 143 5.19 -5.07 3.13
CA TYR A 143 6.55 -5.40 3.56
C TYR A 143 6.59 -6.08 4.94
N LYS A 144 5.53 -6.80 5.32
CA LYS A 144 5.43 -7.42 6.65
C LYS A 144 6.64 -8.28 7.00
N GLU A 145 7.09 -9.11 6.07
CA GLU A 145 8.27 -9.98 6.27
C GLU A 145 9.56 -9.16 6.50
N ILE A 146 9.64 -7.96 5.97
CA ILE A 146 10.79 -7.07 6.17
C ILE A 146 10.68 -6.34 7.49
N TYR A 147 9.52 -5.76 7.82
CA TYR A 147 9.30 -5.08 9.09
C TYR A 147 9.38 -6.02 10.30
N ASP A 148 8.91 -7.26 10.16
CA ASP A 148 8.96 -8.27 11.21
C ASP A 148 10.32 -8.95 11.38
N ASN A 149 11.26 -8.65 10.48
CA ASN A 149 12.58 -9.28 10.51
C ASN A 149 13.58 -8.46 11.36
N PRO A 150 14.08 -9.00 12.47
CA PRO A 150 15.04 -8.32 13.35
C PRO A 150 16.38 -7.99 12.68
N LYS A 151 16.68 -8.57 11.52
CA LYS A 151 17.83 -8.20 10.69
C LYS A 151 17.71 -6.76 10.19
N TYR A 152 16.49 -6.30 9.88
CA TYR A 152 16.24 -5.02 9.22
C TYR A 152 15.70 -3.96 10.17
N TYR A 153 14.93 -4.37 11.19
CA TYR A 153 14.29 -3.44 12.13
C TYR A 153 14.42 -3.92 13.56
N ASN A 154 14.75 -3.01 14.46
CA ASN A 154 14.62 -3.26 15.89
C ASN A 154 13.13 -3.43 16.23
N GLN A 155 12.76 -4.62 16.72
CA GLN A 155 11.36 -4.99 16.93
C GLN A 155 10.68 -4.24 18.10
N LYS A 156 11.43 -3.49 18.89
CA LYS A 156 10.89 -2.67 19.99
C LYS A 156 10.77 -1.19 19.61
N THR A 157 11.77 -0.70 18.87
CA THR A 157 11.90 0.76 18.61
C THR A 157 11.58 1.15 17.17
N GLY A 158 11.50 0.17 16.24
CA GLY A 158 11.38 0.42 14.81
C GLY A 158 12.62 1.07 14.18
N GLU A 159 13.76 1.06 14.92
CA GLU A 159 15.00 1.59 14.39
C GLU A 159 15.52 0.70 13.26
N ILE A 160 15.96 1.35 12.18
CA ILE A 160 16.43 0.66 10.98
C ILE A 160 17.86 0.16 11.18
N HIS A 161 18.08 -1.11 10.89
CA HIS A 161 19.41 -1.68 10.79
C HIS A 161 19.88 -1.57 9.34
N TRP A 162 20.70 -0.54 9.08
CA TRP A 162 21.25 -0.31 7.76
C TRP A 162 22.27 -1.37 7.36
N PRO A 163 22.45 -1.65 6.06
CA PRO A 163 23.46 -2.60 5.61
C PRO A 163 24.87 -2.14 5.96
N PRO A 164 25.80 -3.06 6.25
CA PRO A 164 27.18 -2.74 6.52
C PRO A 164 27.86 -2.11 5.28
N ASN A 165 29.08 -1.56 5.47
CA ASN A 165 29.90 -0.96 4.41
C ASN A 165 29.15 0.13 3.63
N ASP A 166 28.36 0.98 4.32
CA ASP A 166 27.52 2.03 3.73
C ASP A 166 26.57 1.51 2.63
N GLY A 167 26.14 0.25 2.71
CA GLY A 167 25.27 -0.38 1.73
C GLY A 167 25.97 -0.76 0.41
N PHE A 168 27.29 -0.69 0.33
CA PHE A 168 28.01 -1.19 -0.83
C PHE A 168 28.24 -2.70 -0.74
N LYS A 169 27.98 -3.39 -1.86
CA LYS A 169 28.35 -4.79 -2.03
C LYS A 169 29.87 -4.94 -1.83
N GLU A 170 30.27 -5.95 -1.10
CA GLU A 170 31.68 -6.22 -0.83
C GLU A 170 32.51 -6.29 -2.13
N GLY A 171 33.66 -5.64 -2.13
CA GLY A 171 34.57 -5.58 -3.28
C GLY A 171 34.13 -4.67 -4.44
N SER A 172 32.94 -4.02 -4.36
CA SER A 172 32.46 -3.13 -5.42
C SER A 172 32.79 -1.65 -5.21
N LYS A 173 33.07 -1.25 -3.96
CA LYS A 173 33.28 0.14 -3.57
C LYS A 173 34.61 0.66 -4.14
N CYS A 174 34.58 1.74 -4.91
CA CYS A 174 35.75 2.38 -5.46
C CYS A 174 35.52 3.89 -5.63
N LYS A 175 36.62 4.65 -5.78
CA LYS A 175 36.58 6.06 -6.19
C LYS A 175 36.60 6.15 -7.71
N LYS A 176 35.75 7.02 -8.26
CA LYS A 176 35.66 7.25 -9.69
C LYS A 176 35.29 8.70 -9.98
N VAL A 177 35.94 9.31 -10.93
CA VAL A 177 35.48 10.57 -11.51
C VAL A 177 34.27 10.29 -12.38
N ILE A 178 33.19 10.93 -12.03
CA ILE A 178 31.91 10.86 -12.76
C ILE A 178 31.86 12.08 -13.67
N PRO A 179 31.51 11.89 -14.96
CA PRO A 179 31.51 13.00 -15.91
C PRO A 179 30.34 13.95 -15.66
N THR A 180 30.54 15.21 -16.02
CA THR A 180 29.51 16.23 -16.09
C THR A 180 28.26 15.71 -16.84
N ASP A 181 27.12 16.33 -16.61
CA ASP A 181 25.83 15.97 -17.19
C ASP A 181 25.29 14.57 -16.78
N THR A 182 26.00 13.83 -15.92
CA THR A 182 25.47 12.58 -15.35
C THR A 182 24.19 12.86 -14.56
N LEU A 183 23.12 12.14 -14.91
CA LEU A 183 21.82 12.26 -14.25
C LEU A 183 21.65 11.21 -13.16
N PHE A 184 21.39 11.68 -11.97
CA PHE A 184 21.13 10.86 -10.78
C PHE A 184 19.65 10.90 -10.40
N LYS A 185 19.22 9.87 -9.69
CA LYS A 185 17.88 9.77 -9.09
C LYS A 185 17.98 9.52 -7.59
N ARG A 186 17.07 10.15 -6.84
CA ARG A 186 16.90 9.94 -5.42
C ARG A 186 15.43 9.80 -5.06
N TYR A 187 15.13 8.89 -4.13
CA TYR A 187 13.84 8.76 -3.46
C TYR A 187 13.89 9.50 -2.12
N GLY A 188 12.99 10.47 -1.92
CA GLY A 188 12.88 11.30 -0.72
C GLY A 188 13.81 12.50 -0.67
N ALA A 189 13.73 13.24 0.42
CA ALA A 189 14.34 14.56 0.60
C ALA A 189 15.87 14.58 0.46
N ASN A 190 16.43 15.79 0.23
CA ASN A 190 17.85 16.03 0.01
C ASN A 190 18.73 16.00 1.29
N ASN A 191 18.16 15.67 2.45
CA ASN A 191 18.92 15.48 3.69
C ASN A 191 19.66 14.12 3.79
N GLY A 192 19.48 13.22 2.84
CA GLY A 192 20.23 11.98 2.76
C GLY A 192 21.53 12.14 1.96
N GLU A 193 22.30 11.06 1.88
CA GLU A 193 23.70 11.10 1.44
C GLU A 193 23.95 10.35 0.13
N PHE A 194 23.01 9.51 -0.33
CA PHE A 194 23.22 8.61 -1.47
C PHE A 194 22.36 8.96 -2.67
N LEU A 195 22.97 8.84 -3.84
CA LEU A 195 22.33 8.93 -5.16
C LEU A 195 22.38 7.55 -5.87
N GLY A 196 21.54 7.33 -6.83
CA GLY A 196 21.58 6.21 -7.76
C GLY A 196 21.48 6.68 -9.20
N ASN A 197 21.67 5.78 -10.17
CA ASN A 197 21.43 6.14 -11.56
C ASN A 197 19.95 6.53 -11.78
N SER A 198 19.72 7.39 -12.75
CA SER A 198 18.38 7.85 -13.12
C SER A 198 17.42 6.71 -13.51
N VAL A 199 17.95 5.65 -14.12
CA VAL A 199 17.17 4.49 -14.62
C VAL A 199 16.96 3.36 -13.60
N ASP A 200 17.72 3.34 -12.49
CA ASP A 200 17.66 2.22 -11.54
C ASP A 200 16.30 2.13 -10.85
N SER A 201 15.80 0.90 -10.69
CA SER A 201 14.55 0.65 -9.97
C SER A 201 14.72 0.76 -8.46
N PHE A 202 13.61 0.89 -7.74
CA PHE A 202 13.56 0.89 -6.28
C PHE A 202 14.20 -0.38 -5.70
N GLU A 203 13.83 -1.54 -6.25
CA GLU A 203 14.28 -2.86 -5.81
C GLU A 203 15.78 -3.05 -6.05
N SER A 204 16.28 -2.66 -7.23
CA SER A 204 17.71 -2.80 -7.57
C SER A 204 18.61 -1.94 -6.69
N ARG A 205 18.05 -0.90 -6.08
CA ARG A 205 18.75 -0.02 -5.12
C ARG A 205 18.68 -0.54 -3.68
N ALA A 206 17.94 -1.61 -3.41
CA ALA A 206 17.72 -2.20 -2.08
C ALA A 206 17.33 -1.17 -1.00
N LEU A 207 16.42 -0.26 -1.35
CA LEU A 207 15.97 0.82 -0.47
C LEU A 207 15.03 0.28 0.63
N ALA A 208 15.03 0.99 1.76
CA ALA A 208 14.11 0.66 2.85
C ALA A 208 12.65 0.92 2.46
N PRO A 209 11.70 0.08 2.90
CA PRO A 209 10.28 0.18 2.54
C PRO A 209 9.66 1.57 2.67
N HIS A 210 10.04 2.35 3.70
CA HIS A 210 9.50 3.70 3.91
C HIS A 210 9.84 4.69 2.79
N SER A 211 10.82 4.37 1.95
CA SER A 211 11.19 5.19 0.78
C SER A 211 10.31 4.89 -0.44
N GLU A 212 9.49 3.83 -0.40
CA GLU A 212 8.53 3.59 -1.46
C GLU A 212 7.43 4.66 -1.45
N GLY A 213 7.11 5.17 -2.62
CA GLY A 213 6.14 6.28 -2.73
C GLY A 213 6.66 7.65 -2.28
N ALA A 214 7.92 7.73 -1.84
CA ALA A 214 8.56 9.02 -1.60
C ALA A 214 8.74 9.78 -2.92
N GLU A 215 8.72 11.11 -2.83
CA GLU A 215 8.96 11.97 -3.99
C GLU A 215 10.30 11.62 -4.64
N ILE A 216 10.31 11.57 -5.97
CA ILE A 216 11.50 11.28 -6.75
C ILE A 216 12.12 12.60 -7.19
N HIS A 217 13.39 12.77 -6.87
CA HIS A 217 14.21 13.90 -7.30
C HIS A 217 15.29 13.46 -8.27
N TYR A 218 15.56 14.31 -9.26
CA TYR A 218 16.61 14.12 -10.23
C TYR A 218 17.65 15.24 -10.09
N TYR A 219 18.92 14.84 -10.07
CA TYR A 219 20.06 15.75 -9.93
C TYR A 219 21.00 15.56 -11.08
N GLN A 220 21.50 16.65 -11.63
CA GLN A 220 22.49 16.63 -12.68
C GLN A 220 23.84 17.08 -12.13
N LEU A 221 24.92 16.40 -12.53
CA LEU A 221 26.27 16.76 -12.16
C LEU A 221 26.74 17.99 -12.98
N VAL A 222 27.19 19.05 -12.31
CA VAL A 222 27.51 20.33 -12.93
C VAL A 222 28.90 20.31 -13.58
N GLU A 223 29.86 19.57 -13.00
CA GLU A 223 31.21 19.39 -13.51
C GLU A 223 31.71 17.97 -13.17
N ASP A 224 32.78 17.53 -13.84
CA ASP A 224 33.41 16.25 -13.52
C ASP A 224 33.81 16.20 -12.05
N TYR A 225 33.36 15.20 -11.31
CA TYR A 225 33.61 15.14 -9.86
C TYR A 225 33.89 13.72 -9.37
N GLU A 226 34.79 13.57 -8.37
CA GLU A 226 35.13 12.29 -7.77
C GLU A 226 34.05 11.84 -6.76
N PHE A 227 33.38 10.76 -7.05
CA PHE A 227 32.47 10.05 -6.13
C PHE A 227 33.10 8.75 -5.65
N THR A 228 32.72 8.34 -4.44
CA THR A 228 32.79 6.93 -4.08
C THR A 228 31.55 6.26 -4.63
N THR A 229 31.74 5.19 -5.40
CA THR A 229 30.67 4.47 -6.09
C THR A 229 30.85 2.96 -5.96
N GLY A 230 29.79 2.21 -6.23
CA GLY A 230 29.77 0.75 -6.17
C GLY A 230 28.35 0.22 -6.26
N LYS A 231 28.21 -1.10 -6.29
CA LYS A 231 26.91 -1.74 -6.35
C LYS A 231 26.23 -1.76 -4.99
N ALA A 232 24.93 -1.51 -4.96
CA ALA A 232 24.12 -1.67 -3.76
C ALA A 232 24.15 -3.14 -3.28
N ALA A 233 24.40 -3.33 -2.00
CA ALA A 233 24.32 -4.65 -1.37
C ALA A 233 22.87 -5.15 -1.28
N PRO A 234 22.62 -6.47 -1.30
CA PRO A 234 21.29 -7.01 -1.06
C PRO A 234 20.84 -6.70 0.37
N TRP A 235 19.71 -6.03 0.52
CA TRP A 235 19.12 -5.65 1.79
C TRP A 235 17.61 -5.51 1.68
N PHE A 236 16.87 -5.44 2.77
CA PHE A 236 15.41 -5.31 2.82
C PHE A 236 14.65 -6.25 1.88
N GLY A 237 15.14 -7.51 1.74
CA GLY A 237 14.51 -8.48 0.84
C GLY A 237 14.79 -8.29 -0.65
N SER A 238 15.57 -7.28 -1.02
CA SER A 238 15.94 -6.96 -2.40
C SER A 238 17.36 -7.44 -2.72
N GLU A 239 17.59 -7.83 -3.98
CA GLU A 239 18.90 -8.34 -4.44
C GLU A 239 19.96 -7.24 -4.59
N GLY A 240 19.54 -5.99 -4.65
CA GLY A 240 20.43 -4.85 -4.86
C GLY A 240 21.04 -4.87 -6.27
N GLY A 241 22.29 -4.46 -6.38
CA GLY A 241 23.07 -4.50 -7.61
C GLY A 241 23.07 -3.22 -8.43
N ALA A 242 22.16 -2.26 -8.16
CA ALA A 242 22.20 -0.94 -8.77
C ALA A 242 23.43 -0.16 -8.35
N GLN A 243 23.84 0.78 -9.17
CA GLN A 243 24.96 1.65 -8.87
C GLN A 243 24.53 2.72 -7.87
N GLN A 244 25.31 2.90 -6.79
CA GLN A 244 25.08 4.00 -5.86
C GLN A 244 26.32 4.91 -5.76
N TYR A 245 26.10 6.15 -5.37
CA TYR A 245 27.08 7.21 -5.34
C TYR A 245 27.01 7.98 -4.02
N VAL A 246 28.17 8.30 -3.47
CA VAL A 246 28.29 9.12 -2.25
C VAL A 246 29.59 9.91 -2.30
N VAL A 247 29.61 11.08 -1.67
CA VAL A 247 30.82 11.88 -1.50
C VAL A 247 31.18 11.92 -0.02
N TYR A 248 32.42 11.59 0.31
CA TYR A 248 32.96 11.70 1.67
C TYR A 248 33.70 13.02 1.86
N LYS A 249 33.49 13.61 3.04
CA LYS A 249 34.26 14.75 3.51
C LYS A 249 35.64 14.31 3.99
N PRO A 250 36.61 15.26 4.13
CA PRO A 250 37.92 14.92 4.63
C PRO A 250 37.97 14.28 6.01
N ASP A 251 36.96 14.53 6.85
CA ASP A 251 36.83 13.94 8.18
C ASP A 251 36.19 12.54 8.17
N GLY A 252 35.85 12.01 7.00
CA GLY A 252 35.22 10.70 6.80
C GLY A 252 33.69 10.70 6.91
N SER A 253 33.07 11.80 7.28
CA SER A 253 31.62 11.95 7.18
C SER A 253 31.18 12.09 5.71
N LYS A 254 29.88 12.02 5.43
CA LYS A 254 29.36 12.12 4.08
C LYS A 254 28.73 13.49 3.84
N TYR A 255 28.80 13.96 2.61
CA TYR A 255 27.99 15.09 2.16
C TYR A 255 26.53 14.64 2.06
N THR A 256 25.61 15.44 2.56
CA THR A 256 24.21 15.33 2.19
C THR A 256 24.01 15.84 0.77
N ILE A 257 22.93 15.42 0.12
CA ILE A 257 22.57 15.90 -1.21
C ILE A 257 22.38 17.43 -1.19
N LYS A 258 21.74 17.94 -0.11
CA LYS A 258 21.61 19.38 0.10
C LYS A 258 22.95 20.11 0.11
N GLU A 259 23.96 19.58 0.82
CA GLU A 259 25.31 20.18 0.83
C GLU A 259 25.98 20.12 -0.55
N LEU A 260 25.75 19.05 -1.34
CA LEU A 260 26.27 18.96 -2.71
C LEU A 260 25.61 19.99 -3.64
N GLU A 261 24.31 20.28 -3.46
CA GLU A 261 23.61 21.36 -4.16
C GLU A 261 24.17 22.74 -3.75
N GLU A 262 24.28 22.99 -2.45
CA GLU A 262 24.79 24.25 -1.90
C GLU A 262 26.24 24.56 -2.34
N THR A 263 27.04 23.52 -2.59
CA THR A 263 28.40 23.65 -3.11
C THR A 263 28.48 23.76 -4.65
N GLY A 264 27.34 23.58 -5.34
CA GLY A 264 27.26 23.66 -6.80
C GLY A 264 27.84 22.44 -7.52
N ILE A 265 28.05 21.31 -6.83
CA ILE A 265 28.53 20.06 -7.45
C ILE A 265 27.40 19.40 -8.25
N ILE A 266 26.16 19.44 -7.74
CA ILE A 266 24.96 18.96 -8.40
C ILE A 266 23.89 20.05 -8.41
N GLU A 267 22.96 19.98 -9.34
CA GLU A 267 21.75 20.81 -9.36
C GLU A 267 20.49 19.95 -9.45
N ASP A 268 19.41 20.39 -8.79
CA ASP A 268 18.11 19.74 -8.90
C ASP A 268 17.47 20.08 -10.25
N VAL A 269 17.28 19.07 -11.07
CA VAL A 269 16.67 19.17 -12.41
C VAL A 269 15.32 18.45 -12.50
N THR A 270 14.69 18.16 -11.36
CA THR A 270 13.44 17.40 -11.28
C THR A 270 12.35 18.01 -12.14
N GLU A 271 12.19 19.34 -12.12
CA GLU A 271 11.21 20.01 -12.98
C GLU A 271 11.50 19.85 -14.47
N LEU A 272 12.76 19.90 -14.89
CA LEU A 272 13.16 19.76 -16.29
C LEU A 272 12.90 18.34 -16.78
N VAL A 273 13.17 17.33 -15.94
CA VAL A 273 12.83 15.93 -16.23
C VAL A 273 11.31 15.75 -16.34
N ASN A 274 10.55 16.31 -15.41
CA ASN A 274 9.07 16.20 -15.41
C ASN A 274 8.42 16.89 -16.62
N LYS A 275 9.05 17.93 -17.15
CA LYS A 275 8.63 18.63 -18.38
C LYS A 275 9.10 17.94 -19.66
N GLY A 276 9.94 16.91 -19.56
CA GLY A 276 10.54 16.21 -20.70
C GLY A 276 11.66 17.00 -21.40
N GLU A 277 12.17 18.05 -20.76
CA GLU A 277 13.32 18.84 -21.26
C GLU A 277 14.64 18.11 -21.06
N ILE A 278 14.72 17.24 -20.04
CA ILE A 278 15.80 16.28 -19.83
C ILE A 278 15.21 14.87 -19.92
N VAL A 279 15.80 14.04 -20.77
CA VAL A 279 15.36 12.65 -21.02
C VAL A 279 16.16 11.70 -20.12
N ILE A 280 15.47 10.77 -19.50
CA ILE A 280 16.09 9.69 -18.71
C ILE A 280 16.46 8.57 -19.69
N GLU A 281 17.75 8.37 -19.88
CA GLU A 281 18.32 7.33 -20.74
C GLU A 281 18.99 6.22 -19.91
#